data_f859cce138d8584379bff4c38caa2ab3
#
_entry.id   f859cce138d8584379bff4c38caa2ab3
#
_cell.length_a   1.000
_cell.length_b   1.000
_cell.length_c   1.000
_cell.angle_alpha   90.00
_cell.angle_beta   90.00
_cell.angle_gamma   90.00
#
_symmetry.space_group_name_H-M   'P 1'
#
loop_
_entity.id
_entity.type
_entity.pdbx_description
1 polymer ?
#
loop_
_entity_poly.entity_id
_entity_poly.type
_entity_poly.pdbx_seq_one_letter_code
_entity_poly.pdbx_strand_id
1 'polypeptide(L)'
;INTSVHPAGVILSKNVLAYELPLMSSSPSISCYEFETLEKMGYLKMDILALSNLTFIKNIENEIKKDGKELKINYRDSNTFDIINDLLLTDIFQLDTSKGMNDAIRKIKPRSIEELSDVMALYRPGPKDNIELFAYRKNNLGSYKPTSVLDNLLKNTYGIIVYQEQVIAIAKEVASFSLAKADLFRQAI
;
A
#
# COMPACT_ATOMS: atom_id res chain seq x y z
N ILE A 1 -19.00 -14.99 19.90
CA ILE A 1 -18.84 -13.68 19.24
C ILE A 1 -17.65 -13.02 19.94
N ASN A 2 -16.55 -12.79 19.23
CA ASN A 2 -15.41 -12.05 19.78
C ASN A 2 -15.57 -10.58 19.39
N THR A 3 -15.55 -9.69 20.37
CA THR A 3 -15.40 -8.26 20.13
C THR A 3 -13.92 -7.95 19.96
N SER A 4 -13.55 -7.32 18.86
CA SER A 4 -12.18 -6.84 18.61
C SER A 4 -12.21 -5.34 18.33
N VAL A 5 -11.12 -4.66 18.68
CA VAL A 5 -10.96 -3.23 18.46
C VAL A 5 -9.99 -3.03 17.30
N HIS A 6 -10.33 -2.14 16.38
CA HIS A 6 -9.39 -1.75 15.33
C HIS A 6 -8.30 -0.85 15.93
N PRO A 7 -7.04 -1.27 15.97
CA PRO A 7 -6.00 -0.57 16.72
C PRO A 7 -5.64 0.81 16.13
N ALA A 8 -5.95 1.05 14.87
CA ALA A 8 -5.63 2.28 14.14
C ALA A 8 -6.88 3.12 13.82
N GLY A 9 -8.09 2.61 14.05
CA GLY A 9 -9.33 3.28 13.70
C GLY A 9 -9.78 4.30 14.74
N VAL A 10 -9.96 5.55 14.33
CA VAL A 10 -10.44 6.65 15.18
C VAL A 10 -11.72 7.22 14.58
N ILE A 11 -12.75 7.37 15.41
CA ILE A 11 -14.01 8.00 15.01
C ILE A 11 -13.94 9.50 15.29
N LEU A 12 -14.33 10.29 14.30
CA LEU A 12 -14.40 11.73 14.39
C LEU A 12 -15.85 12.20 14.48
N SER A 13 -16.11 13.14 15.40
CA SER A 13 -17.37 13.85 15.54
C SER A 13 -17.12 15.34 15.75
N LYS A 14 -18.12 16.16 15.42
CA LYS A 14 -18.14 17.59 15.76
C LYS A 14 -18.47 17.84 17.22
N ASN A 15 -19.16 16.90 17.86
CA ASN A 15 -19.61 16.97 19.23
C ASN A 15 -18.83 16.00 20.12
N VAL A 16 -19.07 16.08 21.42
CA VAL A 16 -18.49 15.13 22.38
C VAL A 16 -19.18 13.78 22.20
N LEU A 17 -18.43 12.78 21.73
CA LEU A 17 -18.92 11.44 21.39
C LEU A 17 -19.69 10.77 22.54
N ALA A 18 -19.30 11.01 23.79
CA ALA A 18 -19.96 10.43 24.97
C ALA A 18 -21.43 10.84 25.13
N TYR A 19 -21.87 11.92 24.49
CA TYR A 19 -23.28 12.33 24.48
C TYR A 19 -24.06 11.76 23.30
N GLU A 20 -23.36 11.23 22.30
CA GLU A 20 -23.98 10.77 21.06
C GLU A 20 -23.94 9.23 20.93
N LEU A 21 -22.92 8.60 21.51
CA LEU A 21 -22.68 7.18 21.37
C LEU A 21 -22.45 6.49 22.74
N PRO A 22 -22.94 5.27 22.91
CA PRO A 22 -22.53 4.43 24.01
C PRO A 22 -21.04 4.08 23.84
N LEU A 23 -20.26 4.38 24.86
CA LEU A 23 -18.83 4.09 24.91
C LEU A 23 -18.50 3.08 25.99
N MET A 24 -17.59 2.18 25.69
CA MET A 24 -16.97 1.33 26.70
C MET A 24 -15.99 2.15 27.53
N SER A 25 -16.03 1.95 28.85
CA SER A 25 -15.09 2.58 29.79
C SER A 25 -13.72 1.90 29.65
N SER A 26 -12.89 2.44 28.76
CA SER A 26 -11.53 2.00 28.51
C SER A 26 -10.64 3.21 28.22
N SER A 27 -9.34 3.01 28.17
CA SER A 27 -8.39 4.04 27.78
C SER A 27 -7.57 3.52 26.58
N PRO A 28 -7.78 4.05 25.38
CA PRO A 28 -8.80 5.05 24.97
C PRO A 28 -10.23 4.51 24.99
N SER A 29 -11.24 5.42 25.01
CA SER A 29 -12.66 5.06 24.94
C SER A 29 -13.00 4.42 23.59
N ILE A 30 -13.80 3.37 23.62
CA ILE A 30 -14.16 2.57 22.44
C ILE A 30 -15.67 2.64 22.22
N SER A 31 -16.11 2.85 20.97
CA SER A 31 -17.52 2.79 20.62
C SER A 31 -18.08 1.37 20.84
N CYS A 32 -19.30 1.30 21.40
CA CYS A 32 -20.04 0.04 21.47
C CYS A 32 -20.68 -0.36 20.15
N TYR A 33 -20.72 0.53 19.16
CA TYR A 33 -21.22 0.23 17.82
C TYR A 33 -20.12 -0.21 16.88
N GLU A 34 -20.46 -1.12 15.96
CA GLU A 34 -19.62 -1.52 14.86
C GLU A 34 -19.48 -0.40 13.83
N PHE A 35 -18.40 -0.45 13.04
CA PHE A 35 -18.08 0.60 12.06
C PHE A 35 -19.20 0.85 11.05
N GLU A 36 -19.83 -0.20 10.50
CA GLU A 36 -20.92 -0.05 9.53
C GLU A 36 -22.12 0.72 10.11
N THR A 37 -22.40 0.53 11.39
CA THR A 37 -23.47 1.26 12.10
C THR A 37 -23.08 2.74 12.26
N LEU A 38 -21.83 3.00 12.65
CA LEU A 38 -21.31 4.35 12.80
C LEU A 38 -21.29 5.11 11.47
N GLU A 39 -20.93 4.45 10.38
CA GLU A 39 -20.96 5.02 9.04
C GLU A 39 -22.38 5.37 8.60
N LYS A 40 -23.37 4.51 8.85
CA LYS A 40 -24.79 4.80 8.59
C LYS A 40 -25.34 5.95 9.43
N MET A 41 -24.78 6.17 10.62
CA MET A 41 -25.09 7.33 11.48
C MET A 41 -24.37 8.61 11.04
N GLY A 42 -23.50 8.54 10.03
CA GLY A 42 -22.78 9.68 9.46
C GLY A 42 -21.46 10.03 10.14
N TYR A 43 -20.93 9.15 10.97
CA TYR A 43 -19.61 9.34 11.57
C TYR A 43 -18.49 9.00 10.57
N LEU A 44 -17.41 9.75 10.64
CA LEU A 44 -16.21 9.49 9.86
C LEU A 44 -15.21 8.66 10.69
N LYS A 45 -14.78 7.54 10.14
CA LYS A 45 -13.65 6.77 10.65
C LYS A 45 -12.38 7.17 9.90
N MET A 46 -11.33 7.48 10.63
CA MET A 46 -9.99 7.65 10.10
C MET A 46 -9.09 6.54 10.61
N ASP A 47 -8.35 5.90 9.71
CA ASP A 47 -7.34 4.92 10.07
C ASP A 47 -5.98 5.62 10.14
N ILE A 48 -5.45 5.75 11.36
CA ILE A 48 -4.15 6.36 11.61
C ILE A 48 -3.11 5.24 11.64
N LEU A 49 -2.53 4.98 10.47
CA LEU A 49 -1.53 3.94 10.30
C LEU A 49 -0.14 4.53 10.50
N ALA A 50 0.64 3.95 11.41
CA ALA A 50 2.00 4.34 11.67
C ALA A 50 2.95 3.15 11.45
N LEU A 51 4.18 3.45 11.03
CA LEU A 51 5.26 2.49 10.90
C LEU A 51 6.34 2.80 11.94
N SER A 52 6.61 1.87 12.84
CA SER A 52 7.68 2.00 13.84
C SER A 52 9.05 2.22 13.20
N ASN A 53 9.27 1.64 12.02
CA ASN A 53 10.49 1.82 11.24
C ASN A 53 10.73 3.30 10.85
N LEU A 54 9.67 4.05 10.51
CA LEU A 54 9.80 5.49 10.24
C LEU A 54 10.18 6.29 11.49
N THR A 55 9.63 5.91 12.65
CA THR A 55 10.02 6.51 13.93
C THR A 55 11.49 6.22 14.24
N PHE A 56 11.94 5.00 13.98
CA PHE A 56 13.34 4.61 14.17
C PHE A 56 14.27 5.43 13.26
N ILE A 57 13.95 5.54 11.97
CA ILE A 57 14.72 6.37 11.02
C ILE A 57 14.74 7.84 11.49
N LYS A 58 13.60 8.36 11.96
CA LYS A 58 13.52 9.74 12.46
C LYS A 58 14.39 9.96 13.70
N ASN A 59 14.46 8.99 14.59
CA ASN A 59 15.33 9.06 15.75
C ASN A 59 16.81 9.08 15.34
N ILE A 60 17.21 8.24 14.39
CA ILE A 60 18.59 8.25 13.84
C ILE A 60 18.88 9.62 13.18
N GLU A 61 17.96 10.15 12.38
CA GLU A 61 18.10 11.47 11.77
C GLU A 61 18.34 12.56 12.83
N ASN A 62 17.58 12.53 13.92
CA ASN A 62 17.71 13.48 15.01
C ASN A 62 19.07 13.36 15.73
N GLU A 63 19.59 12.15 15.93
CA GLU A 63 20.92 11.95 16.51
C GLU A 63 22.04 12.50 15.60
N ILE A 64 21.95 12.20 14.29
CA ILE A 64 22.92 12.70 13.29
C ILE A 64 22.91 14.24 13.25
N LYS A 65 21.73 14.87 13.40
CA LYS A 65 21.60 16.33 13.43
C LYS A 65 22.27 16.98 14.65
N LYS A 66 22.38 16.31 15.78
CA LYS A 66 23.11 16.83 16.95
C LYS A 66 24.60 17.05 16.66
N ASP A 67 25.16 16.24 15.77
CA ASP A 67 26.54 16.37 15.30
C ASP A 67 26.69 17.38 14.13
N GLY A 68 25.67 18.16 13.82
CA GLY A 68 25.68 19.13 12.72
C GLY A 68 25.67 18.48 11.33
N LYS A 69 25.33 17.20 11.24
CA LYS A 69 25.27 16.44 9.99
C LYS A 69 23.82 16.27 9.53
N GLU A 70 23.64 15.90 8.27
CA GLU A 70 22.34 15.61 7.66
C GLU A 70 22.33 14.18 7.12
N LEU A 71 21.27 13.42 7.40
CA LEU A 71 21.03 12.12 6.78
C LEU A 71 20.51 12.33 5.34
N LYS A 72 21.31 11.91 4.36
CA LYS A 72 20.90 11.90 2.95
C LYS A 72 20.62 10.47 2.51
N ILE A 73 19.35 10.19 2.17
CA ILE A 73 18.93 8.89 1.68
C ILE A 73 18.95 8.92 0.15
N ASN A 74 19.70 8.01 -0.47
CA ASN A 74 19.72 7.83 -1.90
C ASN A 74 18.73 6.73 -2.32
N TYR A 75 17.53 7.11 -2.75
CA TYR A 75 16.51 6.17 -3.21
C TYR A 75 16.83 5.49 -4.56
N ARG A 76 17.93 5.85 -5.21
CA ARG A 76 18.37 5.29 -6.50
C ARG A 76 19.71 4.55 -6.40
N ASP A 77 20.07 4.11 -5.20
CA ASP A 77 21.30 3.37 -4.99
C ASP A 77 21.21 1.95 -5.59
N SER A 78 21.99 1.70 -6.65
CA SER A 78 22.00 0.40 -7.35
C SER A 78 22.45 -0.74 -6.44
N ASN A 79 23.41 -0.49 -5.55
CA ASN A 79 23.95 -1.53 -4.67
C ASN A 79 22.86 -2.06 -3.71
N THR A 80 21.97 -1.19 -3.27
CA THR A 80 20.82 -1.60 -2.44
C THR A 80 19.91 -2.58 -3.21
N PHE A 81 19.64 -2.31 -4.50
CA PHE A 81 18.84 -3.22 -5.31
C PHE A 81 19.58 -4.52 -5.66
N ASP A 82 20.91 -4.49 -5.80
CA ASP A 82 21.71 -5.70 -5.97
C ASP A 82 21.61 -6.60 -4.71
N ILE A 83 21.73 -6.02 -3.51
CA ILE A 83 21.55 -6.73 -2.23
C ILE A 83 20.15 -7.36 -2.15
N ILE A 84 19.09 -6.63 -2.55
CA ILE A 84 17.71 -7.13 -2.58
C ILE A 84 17.58 -8.30 -3.57
N ASN A 85 18.17 -8.19 -4.76
CA ASN A 85 18.10 -9.21 -5.79
C ASN A 85 18.95 -10.46 -5.47
N ASP A 86 20.01 -10.30 -4.69
CA ASP A 86 20.80 -11.41 -4.11
C ASP A 86 20.09 -12.07 -2.92
N LEU A 87 18.91 -11.58 -2.54
CA LEU A 87 18.09 -12.07 -1.45
C LEU A 87 18.76 -11.99 -0.07
N LEU A 88 19.64 -11.03 0.12
CA LEU A 88 20.19 -10.69 1.42
C LEU A 88 19.20 -9.82 2.19
N LEU A 89 18.05 -10.40 2.53
CA LEU A 89 16.85 -9.68 3.00
C LEU A 89 16.67 -9.69 4.53
N THR A 90 17.61 -10.26 5.27
CA THR A 90 17.52 -10.33 6.74
C THR A 90 17.28 -8.93 7.33
N ASP A 91 16.26 -8.81 8.17
CA ASP A 91 15.83 -7.57 8.81
C ASP A 91 15.36 -6.43 7.87
N ILE A 92 15.19 -6.71 6.57
CA ILE A 92 14.59 -5.74 5.67
C ILE A 92 13.06 -5.82 5.80
N PHE A 93 12.48 -4.76 6.36
CA PHE A 93 11.04 -4.67 6.61
C PHE A 93 10.20 -5.04 5.38
N GLN A 94 9.22 -5.89 5.58
CA GLN A 94 8.28 -6.44 4.58
C GLN A 94 8.91 -7.37 3.52
N LEU A 95 10.21 -7.41 3.34
CA LEU A 95 10.87 -8.30 2.37
C LEU A 95 11.34 -9.60 3.02
N ASP A 96 11.77 -9.56 4.27
CA ASP A 96 12.15 -10.74 5.05
C ASP A 96 10.91 -11.46 5.60
N THR A 97 10.05 -11.98 4.72
CA THR A 97 8.75 -12.53 5.13
C THR A 97 8.55 -14.00 4.76
N SER A 98 8.89 -14.41 3.55
CA SER A 98 8.59 -15.75 3.07
C SER A 98 9.36 -16.15 1.81
N LYS A 99 9.46 -17.48 1.60
CA LYS A 99 10.02 -18.03 0.34
C LYS A 99 9.31 -17.50 -0.90
N GLY A 100 8.01 -17.28 -0.84
CA GLY A 100 7.24 -16.76 -1.98
C GLY A 100 7.56 -15.30 -2.32
N MET A 101 7.91 -14.46 -1.34
CA MET A 101 8.43 -13.11 -1.59
C MET A 101 9.78 -13.19 -2.29
N ASN A 102 10.67 -14.06 -1.82
CA ASN A 102 11.96 -14.29 -2.46
C ASN A 102 11.82 -14.73 -3.93
N ASP A 103 10.86 -15.61 -4.22
CA ASP A 103 10.58 -16.05 -5.59
C ASP A 103 10.04 -14.90 -6.46
N ALA A 104 9.19 -14.03 -5.91
CA ALA A 104 8.70 -12.84 -6.62
C ALA A 104 9.85 -11.88 -6.95
N ILE A 105 10.74 -11.61 -5.98
CA ILE A 105 11.93 -10.77 -6.19
C ILE A 105 12.84 -11.36 -7.26
N ARG A 106 13.14 -12.67 -7.20
CA ARG A 106 13.97 -13.36 -8.20
C ARG A 106 13.44 -13.24 -9.62
N LYS A 107 12.12 -13.31 -9.78
CA LYS A 107 11.45 -13.22 -11.08
C LYS A 107 11.40 -11.80 -11.60
N ILE A 108 10.96 -10.86 -10.77
CA ILE A 108 10.74 -9.46 -11.17
C ILE A 108 12.06 -8.69 -11.26
N LYS A 109 13.02 -8.97 -10.37
CA LYS A 109 14.33 -8.29 -10.28
C LYS A 109 14.17 -6.76 -10.20
N PRO A 110 13.60 -6.23 -9.08
CA PRO A 110 13.36 -4.82 -8.94
C PRO A 110 14.67 -4.03 -8.95
N ARG A 111 14.66 -2.85 -9.59
CA ARG A 111 15.80 -1.92 -9.70
C ARG A 111 15.45 -0.49 -9.29
N SER A 112 14.24 -0.27 -8.81
CA SER A 112 13.78 1.00 -8.27
C SER A 112 12.78 0.80 -7.14
N ILE A 113 12.48 1.85 -6.39
CA ILE A 113 11.46 1.84 -5.33
C ILE A 113 10.09 1.54 -5.91
N GLU A 114 9.78 2.08 -7.10
CA GLU A 114 8.52 1.83 -7.79
C GLU A 114 8.37 0.34 -8.12
N GLU A 115 9.39 -0.28 -8.71
CA GLU A 115 9.38 -1.70 -9.03
C GLU A 115 9.35 -2.58 -7.78
N LEU A 116 9.97 -2.15 -6.68
CA LEU A 116 9.87 -2.83 -5.39
C LEU A 116 8.44 -2.75 -4.82
N SER A 117 7.80 -1.59 -4.96
CA SER A 117 6.37 -1.43 -4.65
C SER A 117 5.49 -2.37 -5.47
N ASP A 118 5.78 -2.53 -6.77
CA ASP A 118 5.06 -3.46 -7.65
C ASP A 118 5.20 -4.91 -7.16
N VAL A 119 6.40 -5.33 -6.74
CA VAL A 119 6.63 -6.66 -6.13
C VAL A 119 5.72 -6.86 -4.93
N MET A 120 5.71 -5.89 -4.01
CA MET A 120 4.91 -5.97 -2.78
C MET A 120 3.40 -5.93 -3.06
N ALA A 121 2.97 -5.16 -4.05
CA ALA A 121 1.58 -5.08 -4.45
C ALA A 121 1.09 -6.35 -5.15
N LEU A 122 1.95 -6.98 -5.97
CA LEU A 122 1.66 -8.24 -6.65
C LEU A 122 1.69 -9.43 -5.69
N TYR A 123 2.53 -9.41 -4.66
CA TYR A 123 2.64 -10.52 -3.70
C TYR A 123 1.48 -10.49 -2.68
N ARG A 124 0.25 -10.61 -3.17
CA ARG A 124 -0.99 -10.74 -2.38
C ARG A 124 -1.89 -11.82 -3.00
N PRO A 125 -2.80 -12.42 -2.22
CA PRO A 125 -3.83 -13.29 -2.79
C PRO A 125 -4.59 -12.56 -3.91
N GLY A 126 -4.74 -13.21 -5.06
CA GLY A 126 -5.33 -12.63 -6.29
C GLY A 126 -4.28 -12.11 -7.27
N PRO A 127 -3.64 -10.96 -7.05
CA PRO A 127 -2.63 -10.42 -7.98
C PRO A 127 -1.40 -11.30 -8.20
N LYS A 128 -1.09 -12.21 -7.27
CA LYS A 128 0.07 -13.10 -7.29
C LYS A 128 0.20 -13.91 -8.58
N ASP A 129 -0.92 -14.29 -9.19
CA ASP A 129 -0.94 -15.09 -10.43
C ASP A 129 -0.37 -14.31 -11.62
N ASN A 130 -0.30 -12.99 -11.52
CA ASN A 130 0.27 -12.12 -12.56
C ASN A 130 1.78 -11.92 -12.43
N ILE A 131 2.44 -12.43 -11.40
CA ILE A 131 3.90 -12.22 -11.18
C ILE A 131 4.73 -12.71 -12.37
N GLU A 132 4.40 -13.87 -12.91
CA GLU A 132 5.11 -14.44 -14.06
C GLU A 132 4.99 -13.54 -15.30
N LEU A 133 3.78 -13.12 -15.61
CA LEU A 133 3.51 -12.25 -16.75
C LEU A 133 4.16 -10.88 -16.58
N PHE A 134 4.08 -10.31 -15.38
CA PHE A 134 4.74 -9.05 -15.05
C PHE A 134 6.25 -9.15 -15.24
N ALA A 135 6.88 -10.17 -14.65
CA ALA A 135 8.31 -10.42 -14.75
C ALA A 135 8.75 -10.63 -16.19
N TYR A 136 7.97 -11.40 -16.97
CA TYR A 136 8.25 -11.62 -18.38
C TYR A 136 8.24 -10.31 -19.17
N ARG A 137 7.18 -9.50 -19.02
CA ARG A 137 7.03 -8.24 -19.75
C ARG A 137 8.07 -7.19 -19.35
N LYS A 138 8.38 -7.11 -18.06
CA LYS A 138 9.42 -6.23 -17.54
C LYS A 138 10.82 -6.59 -18.06
N ASN A 139 11.19 -7.87 -17.98
CA ASN A 139 12.53 -8.31 -18.30
C ASN A 139 12.78 -8.47 -19.82
N ASN A 140 11.73 -8.52 -20.62
CA ASN A 140 11.78 -8.57 -22.08
C ASN A 140 11.25 -7.27 -22.67
N LEU A 141 12.06 -6.22 -22.64
CA LEU A 141 11.72 -4.90 -23.17
C LEU A 141 11.26 -5.02 -24.64
N GLY A 142 10.04 -4.57 -24.91
CA GLY A 142 9.42 -4.68 -26.23
C GLY A 142 8.40 -5.82 -26.37
N SER A 143 8.30 -6.74 -25.41
CA SER A 143 7.23 -7.74 -25.39
C SER A 143 5.86 -7.14 -25.08
N TYR A 144 5.82 -6.02 -24.39
CA TYR A 144 4.63 -5.21 -24.13
C TYR A 144 4.75 -3.87 -24.82
N LYS A 145 3.85 -3.62 -25.75
CA LYS A 145 3.73 -2.32 -26.45
C LYS A 145 2.34 -1.76 -26.21
N PRO A 146 2.23 -0.59 -25.56
CA PRO A 146 0.93 0.07 -25.42
C PRO A 146 0.30 0.34 -26.79
N THR A 147 -0.91 -0.14 -27.03
CA THR A 147 -1.65 0.02 -28.28
C THR A 147 -2.99 0.72 -28.11
N SER A 148 -3.44 0.87 -26.89
CA SER A 148 -4.73 1.44 -26.51
C SER A 148 -4.61 2.45 -25.38
N VAL A 149 -5.70 3.15 -25.09
CA VAL A 149 -5.81 4.04 -23.93
C VAL A 149 -5.58 3.27 -22.62
N LEU A 150 -6.09 2.05 -22.52
CA LEU A 150 -5.87 1.17 -21.35
C LEU A 150 -4.40 0.86 -21.17
N ASP A 151 -3.72 0.55 -22.25
CA ASP A 151 -2.29 0.26 -22.20
C ASP A 151 -1.48 1.47 -21.71
N ASN A 152 -1.90 2.70 -22.09
CA ASN A 152 -1.25 3.91 -21.59
C ASN A 152 -1.44 4.10 -20.08
N LEU A 153 -2.63 3.78 -19.55
CA LEU A 153 -2.90 3.83 -18.12
C LEU A 153 -2.07 2.79 -17.33
N LEU A 154 -1.77 1.66 -17.96
CA LEU A 154 -1.07 0.53 -17.34
C LEU A 154 0.40 0.40 -17.77
N LYS A 155 0.94 1.37 -18.50
CA LYS A 155 2.31 1.29 -19.06
C LYS A 155 3.39 1.05 -18.01
N ASN A 156 3.27 1.67 -16.83
CA ASN A 156 4.24 1.56 -15.74
C ASN A 156 4.19 0.19 -15.04
N THR A 157 3.10 -0.53 -15.21
CA THR A 157 2.88 -1.88 -14.66
C THR A 157 2.76 -2.92 -15.77
N TYR A 158 3.32 -2.62 -16.94
CA TYR A 158 3.43 -3.53 -18.09
C TYR A 158 2.09 -4.13 -18.54
N GLY A 159 1.00 -3.34 -18.46
CA GLY A 159 -0.34 -3.75 -18.85
C GLY A 159 -1.05 -4.65 -17.85
N ILE A 160 -0.61 -4.65 -16.61
CA ILE A 160 -1.22 -5.41 -15.52
C ILE A 160 -1.82 -4.44 -14.51
N ILE A 161 -3.04 -4.72 -14.07
CA ILE A 161 -3.66 -3.97 -12.97
C ILE A 161 -3.01 -4.44 -11.66
N VAL A 162 -2.30 -3.54 -11.02
CA VAL A 162 -1.59 -3.78 -9.76
C VAL A 162 -2.19 -2.96 -8.62
N TYR A 163 -2.65 -1.73 -8.93
CA TYR A 163 -3.10 -0.75 -7.95
C TYR A 163 -4.59 -0.42 -8.10
N GLN A 164 -5.21 -0.09 -6.97
CA GLN A 164 -6.64 0.31 -6.94
C GLN A 164 -6.90 1.57 -7.78
N GLU A 165 -5.97 2.50 -7.80
CA GLU A 165 -6.01 3.73 -8.59
C GLU A 165 -6.12 3.45 -10.09
N GLN A 166 -5.51 2.36 -10.55
CA GLN A 166 -5.61 1.94 -11.96
C GLN A 166 -7.03 1.47 -12.29
N VAL A 167 -7.70 0.76 -11.39
CA VAL A 167 -9.11 0.38 -11.58
C VAL A 167 -10.00 1.61 -11.71
N ILE A 168 -9.80 2.60 -10.82
CA ILE A 168 -10.54 3.86 -10.86
C ILE A 168 -10.25 4.61 -12.17
N ALA A 169 -8.99 4.70 -12.58
CA ALA A 169 -8.60 5.36 -13.82
C ALA A 169 -9.22 4.70 -15.05
N ILE A 170 -9.22 3.37 -15.11
CA ILE A 170 -9.84 2.58 -16.18
C ILE A 170 -11.35 2.85 -16.22
N ALA A 171 -12.04 2.78 -15.08
CA ALA A 171 -13.49 3.02 -15.02
C ALA A 171 -13.89 4.43 -15.49
N LYS A 172 -13.05 5.43 -15.17
CA LYS A 172 -13.25 6.80 -15.64
C LYS A 172 -13.04 6.92 -17.16
N GLU A 173 -11.96 6.36 -17.66
CA GLU A 173 -11.57 6.53 -19.06
C GLU A 173 -12.47 5.72 -20.00
N VAL A 174 -12.78 4.46 -19.66
CA VAL A 174 -13.53 3.55 -20.53
C VAL A 174 -15.04 3.74 -20.40
N ALA A 175 -15.53 3.90 -19.17
CA ALA A 175 -16.96 3.98 -18.88
C ALA A 175 -17.45 5.41 -18.59
N SER A 176 -16.57 6.42 -18.68
CA SER A 176 -16.86 7.83 -18.38
C SER A 176 -17.49 8.01 -16.99
N PHE A 177 -17.09 7.20 -16.02
CA PHE A 177 -17.61 7.30 -14.67
C PHE A 177 -17.06 8.56 -13.97
N SER A 178 -17.91 9.17 -13.13
CA SER A 178 -17.42 10.15 -12.16
C SER A 178 -16.48 9.47 -11.16
N LEU A 179 -15.64 10.23 -10.47
CA LEU A 179 -14.70 9.69 -9.47
C LEU A 179 -15.44 8.84 -8.42
N ALA A 180 -16.55 9.36 -7.88
CA ALA A 180 -17.35 8.64 -6.89
C ALA A 180 -17.90 7.31 -7.42
N LYS A 181 -18.43 7.30 -8.67
CA LYS A 181 -18.93 6.07 -9.30
C LYS A 181 -17.81 5.07 -9.59
N ALA A 182 -16.65 5.54 -10.01
CA ALA A 182 -15.48 4.69 -10.25
C ALA A 182 -14.94 4.06 -8.95
N ASP A 183 -15.00 4.79 -7.84
CA ASP A 183 -14.61 4.24 -6.54
C ASP A 183 -15.64 3.21 -6.02
N LEU A 184 -16.94 3.46 -6.18
CA LEU A 184 -17.97 2.45 -5.90
C LEU A 184 -17.79 1.18 -6.75
N PHE A 185 -17.44 1.34 -8.02
CA PHE A 185 -17.13 0.20 -8.90
C PHE A 185 -15.92 -0.58 -8.39
N ARG A 186 -14.82 0.11 -8.00
CA ARG A 186 -13.65 -0.52 -7.39
C ARG A 186 -13.98 -1.31 -6.12
N GLN A 187 -14.92 -0.81 -5.30
CA GLN A 187 -15.34 -1.49 -4.07
C GLN A 187 -16.18 -2.74 -4.34
N ALA A 188 -16.82 -2.81 -5.50
CA ALA A 188 -17.75 -3.89 -5.87
C ALA A 188 -17.05 -5.09 -6.53
N ILE A 189 -15.78 -4.95 -6.94
CA ILE A 189 -14.96 -6.00 -7.55
C ILE A 189 -13.86 -6.46 -6.61
#